data_e1ca57cb82ad860357cc42aa2b5d778a
#
_entry.id   e1ca57cb82ad860357cc42aa2b5d778a
#
_cell.length_a   1.000
_cell.length_b   1.000
_cell.length_c   1.000
_cell.angle_alpha   90.00
_cell.angle_beta   90.00
_cell.angle_gamma   90.00
#
_symmetry.space_group_name_H-M   'P 1'
#
loop_
_entity.id
_entity.type
_entity.pdbx_description
1 polymer ?
#
loop_
_entity_poly.entity_id
_entity_poly.type
_entity_poly.pdbx_seq_one_letter_code
_entity_poly.pdbx_strand_id
1 'polypeptide(L)'
;MKKKKKWLRAAFISVCLLIVMARAFNNYMKVDEHEETNNEETQAKASAQKDTGLPVLVPDEEVFIADFESAKRMTTLEQLGKYIYSIDETAYMMESDVNVREFLEKDFRLDLTETKPKILIFHTHSQEDFIDSRPGETADTIVGVGNHLAEILVNDYGIPVVHDVGQYDYRDGQVVRSGSYQVMEPAVKKILEKYPSIEIMIDLHRDGVPDNVHLVTEIEGRPTAKIMFFNGITRLNDNGVPLDMPELENPYLRDNLALSLQLFLTSNELYPTLARKIYIRPYRYSLHLKPRSMLVEVGANTNTVEEAKNAMIPLADILVTVLKAY
;
A
#
# COMPACT_ATOMS: atom_id res chain seq x y z
N MET A 1 -15.94 -38.86 43.21
CA MET A 1 -14.68 -38.82 42.46
C MET A 1 -14.82 -38.45 40.98
N LYS A 2 -15.80 -38.96 40.21
CA LYS A 2 -15.93 -38.66 38.75
C LYS A 2 -16.26 -37.21 38.41
N LYS A 3 -16.97 -36.42 39.23
CA LYS A 3 -17.27 -35.00 38.99
C LYS A 3 -16.04 -34.10 39.15
N LYS A 4 -15.15 -34.34 40.14
CA LYS A 4 -13.90 -33.56 40.31
C LYS A 4 -12.92 -33.74 39.15
N LYS A 5 -12.83 -34.93 38.54
CA LYS A 5 -11.98 -35.18 37.36
C LYS A 5 -12.47 -34.44 36.10
N LYS A 6 -13.79 -34.26 35.94
CA LYS A 6 -14.34 -33.49 34.80
C LYS A 6 -14.05 -32.01 34.92
N TRP A 7 -14.16 -31.45 36.15
CA TRP A 7 -13.84 -30.04 36.40
C TRP A 7 -12.37 -29.74 36.21
N LEU A 8 -11.47 -30.60 36.67
CA LEU A 8 -10.02 -30.44 36.46
C LEU A 8 -9.62 -30.52 34.97
N ARG A 9 -10.28 -31.37 34.19
CA ARG A 9 -10.05 -31.43 32.73
C ARG A 9 -10.58 -30.20 32.01
N ALA A 10 -11.75 -29.70 32.37
CA ALA A 10 -12.29 -28.46 31.80
C ALA A 10 -11.43 -27.24 32.12
N ALA A 11 -10.97 -27.11 33.38
CA ALA A 11 -10.05 -26.06 33.80
C ALA A 11 -8.69 -26.15 33.08
N PHE A 12 -8.15 -27.36 32.89
CA PHE A 12 -6.89 -27.55 32.18
C PHE A 12 -7.02 -27.20 30.69
N ILE A 13 -8.12 -27.54 30.03
CA ILE A 13 -8.39 -27.17 28.64
C ILE A 13 -8.55 -25.65 28.50
N SER A 14 -9.24 -25.00 29.45
CA SER A 14 -9.38 -23.53 29.45
C SER A 14 -8.05 -22.82 29.65
N VAL A 15 -7.16 -23.32 30.51
CA VAL A 15 -5.81 -22.76 30.71
C VAL A 15 -4.94 -22.98 29.49
N CYS A 16 -5.00 -24.15 28.85
CA CYS A 16 -4.28 -24.41 27.60
C CYS A 16 -4.76 -23.50 26.46
N LEU A 17 -6.08 -23.28 26.34
CA LEU A 17 -6.65 -22.36 25.36
C LEU A 17 -6.20 -20.91 25.61
N LEU A 18 -6.17 -20.46 26.87
CA LEU A 18 -5.69 -19.13 27.24
C LEU A 18 -4.19 -18.96 26.93
N ILE A 19 -3.38 -20.00 27.16
CA ILE A 19 -1.95 -19.98 26.82
C ILE A 19 -1.73 -19.94 25.30
N VAL A 20 -2.53 -20.71 24.54
CA VAL A 20 -2.47 -20.68 23.07
C VAL A 20 -2.90 -19.32 22.52
N MET A 21 -4.00 -18.75 23.06
CA MET A 21 -4.45 -17.40 22.68
C MET A 21 -3.45 -16.33 23.06
N ALA A 22 -2.84 -16.41 24.26
CA ALA A 22 -1.79 -15.47 24.68
C ALA A 22 -0.53 -15.60 23.82
N ARG A 23 -0.14 -16.79 23.39
CA ARG A 23 0.98 -17.00 22.44
C ARG A 23 0.65 -16.50 21.07
N ALA A 24 -0.55 -16.76 20.55
CA ALA A 24 -1.01 -16.23 19.26
C ALA A 24 -1.06 -14.70 19.27
N PHE A 25 -1.59 -14.11 20.35
CA PHE A 25 -1.60 -12.65 20.56
C PHE A 25 -0.18 -12.07 20.64
N ASN A 26 0.72 -12.72 21.38
CA ASN A 26 2.10 -12.25 21.52
C ASN A 26 2.92 -12.42 20.22
N ASN A 27 2.62 -13.48 19.43
CA ASN A 27 3.18 -13.62 18.08
C ASN A 27 2.61 -12.57 17.12
N TYR A 28 1.31 -12.29 17.21
CA TYR A 28 0.66 -11.24 16.42
C TYR A 28 1.26 -9.86 16.71
N MET A 29 1.45 -9.51 18.00
CA MET A 29 2.10 -8.26 18.40
C MET A 29 3.58 -8.20 17.97
N LYS A 30 4.31 -9.32 17.98
CA LYS A 30 5.70 -9.38 17.48
C LYS A 30 5.79 -9.24 15.96
N VAL A 31 4.81 -9.75 15.22
CA VAL A 31 4.73 -9.58 13.76
C VAL A 31 4.59 -8.09 13.43
N ASP A 32 3.79 -7.36 14.19
CA ASP A 32 3.57 -5.93 14.02
C ASP A 32 4.82 -5.10 14.35
N GLU A 33 5.53 -5.43 15.46
CA GLU A 33 6.83 -4.83 15.77
C GLU A 33 7.88 -5.12 14.67
N HIS A 34 7.82 -6.29 14.02
CA HIS A 34 8.69 -6.63 12.90
C HIS A 34 8.30 -5.89 11.60
N GLU A 35 7.02 -5.59 11.38
CA GLU A 35 6.61 -4.74 10.25
C GLU A 35 7.26 -3.36 10.33
N GLU A 36 7.28 -2.76 11.51
CA GLU A 36 7.78 -1.40 11.72
C GLU A 36 9.29 -1.33 11.84
N THR A 37 9.92 -2.25 12.61
CA THR A 37 11.38 -2.29 12.77
C THR A 37 12.09 -2.65 11.47
N ASN A 38 11.51 -3.51 10.61
CA ASN A 38 12.06 -3.80 9.29
C ASN A 38 12.00 -2.59 8.35
N ASN A 39 10.97 -1.74 8.46
CA ASN A 39 10.92 -0.48 7.72
C ASN A 39 12.06 0.46 8.16
N GLU A 40 12.30 0.59 9.46
CA GLU A 40 13.38 1.42 10.00
C GLU A 40 14.77 0.83 9.71
N GLU A 41 14.97 -0.49 9.85
CA GLU A 41 16.25 -1.16 9.54
C GLU A 41 16.57 -1.17 8.03
N THR A 42 15.57 -1.30 7.17
CA THR A 42 15.77 -1.23 5.71
C THR A 42 16.15 0.19 5.29
N GLN A 43 15.55 1.21 5.91
CA GLN A 43 15.95 2.61 5.76
C GLN A 43 17.39 2.84 6.24
N ALA A 44 17.78 2.27 7.40
CA ALA A 44 19.14 2.39 7.95
C ALA A 44 20.20 1.66 7.09
N LYS A 45 19.87 0.51 6.50
CA LYS A 45 20.79 -0.25 5.62
C LYS A 45 20.95 0.42 4.25
N ALA A 46 19.90 1.02 3.70
CA ALA A 46 19.99 1.81 2.45
C ALA A 46 20.90 3.04 2.61
N SER A 47 21.00 3.60 3.84
CA SER A 47 21.90 4.73 4.15
C SER A 47 23.38 4.36 4.25
N ALA A 48 23.73 3.06 4.37
CA ALA A 48 25.10 2.61 4.60
C ALA A 48 25.91 2.37 3.31
N GLN A 49 25.29 2.43 2.13
CA GLN A 49 26.00 2.28 0.86
C GLN A 49 26.55 3.64 0.44
N LYS A 50 27.81 3.92 0.86
CA LYS A 50 28.60 5.06 0.41
C LYS A 50 28.81 4.97 -1.11
N ASP A 51 28.05 5.78 -1.86
CA ASP A 51 28.40 6.06 -3.24
C ASP A 51 29.44 7.21 -3.26
N THR A 52 30.67 6.86 -3.62
CA THR A 52 31.75 7.81 -3.90
C THR A 52 31.91 7.87 -5.41
N GLY A 53 31.02 8.54 -6.10
CA GLY A 53 31.12 8.69 -7.55
C GLY A 53 30.47 9.98 -8.06
N LEU A 54 31.26 10.76 -8.78
CA LEU A 54 30.80 11.81 -9.69
C LEU A 54 29.72 11.24 -10.61
N PRO A 55 28.70 12.04 -11.06
CA PRO A 55 27.69 11.56 -11.99
C PRO A 55 28.37 11.12 -13.27
N VAL A 56 28.44 9.81 -13.47
CA VAL A 56 28.75 9.23 -14.77
C VAL A 56 27.54 9.51 -15.64
N LEU A 57 27.71 10.36 -16.64
CA LEU A 57 26.79 10.47 -17.75
C LEU A 57 26.79 9.11 -18.47
N VAL A 58 25.88 8.23 -18.10
CA VAL A 58 25.58 7.02 -18.87
C VAL A 58 24.89 7.51 -20.15
N PRO A 59 25.35 7.09 -21.35
CA PRO A 59 24.62 7.41 -22.57
C PRO A 59 23.18 6.92 -22.43
N ASP A 60 22.21 7.64 -23.02
CA ASP A 60 20.80 7.30 -23.09
C ASP A 60 20.61 5.85 -23.62
N GLU A 61 20.67 4.87 -22.72
CA GLU A 61 19.97 3.61 -22.98
C GLU A 61 18.48 3.99 -22.93
N GLU A 62 17.76 3.75 -24.02
CA GLU A 62 16.29 3.88 -24.04
C GLU A 62 15.74 3.17 -22.81
N VAL A 63 15.25 3.94 -21.84
CA VAL A 63 14.67 3.40 -20.61
C VAL A 63 13.43 2.62 -21.04
N PHE A 64 13.52 1.29 -21.01
CA PHE A 64 12.37 0.45 -21.34
C PHE A 64 11.26 0.69 -20.30
N ILE A 65 10.13 1.22 -20.77
CA ILE A 65 8.92 1.42 -19.97
C ILE A 65 7.94 0.32 -20.34
N ALA A 66 7.51 -0.47 -19.35
CA ALA A 66 6.55 -1.54 -19.57
C ALA A 66 5.17 -0.96 -19.92
N ASP A 67 4.61 -1.38 -21.03
CA ASP A 67 3.24 -1.13 -21.47
C ASP A 67 2.40 -2.42 -21.43
N PHE A 68 1.10 -2.33 -21.74
CA PHE A 68 0.19 -3.48 -21.73
C PHE A 68 0.64 -4.60 -22.67
N GLU A 69 1.17 -4.29 -23.85
CA GLU A 69 1.59 -5.29 -24.83
C GLU A 69 2.90 -5.97 -24.43
N SER A 70 3.85 -5.24 -23.88
CA SER A 70 5.09 -5.82 -23.38
C SER A 70 4.84 -6.65 -22.12
N ALA A 71 3.98 -6.18 -21.20
CA ALA A 71 3.62 -6.91 -20.00
C ALA A 71 2.99 -8.28 -20.32
N LYS A 72 2.09 -8.38 -21.31
CA LYS A 72 1.49 -9.67 -21.77
C LYS A 72 2.52 -10.71 -22.20
N ARG A 73 3.72 -10.28 -22.61
CA ARG A 73 4.83 -11.15 -23.02
C ARG A 73 5.73 -11.58 -21.87
N MET A 74 5.63 -10.92 -20.71
CA MET A 74 6.39 -11.29 -19.52
C MET A 74 5.74 -12.48 -18.82
N THR A 75 6.46 -13.58 -18.72
CA THR A 75 5.93 -14.85 -18.22
C THR A 75 6.70 -15.38 -17.01
N THR A 76 7.79 -14.73 -16.63
CA THR A 76 8.63 -15.12 -15.48
C THR A 76 8.73 -14.00 -14.45
N LEU A 77 8.93 -14.36 -13.17
CA LEU A 77 9.16 -13.39 -12.12
C LEU A 77 10.42 -12.55 -12.36
N GLU A 78 11.44 -13.10 -13.01
CA GLU A 78 12.64 -12.35 -13.38
C GLU A 78 12.31 -11.18 -14.31
N GLN A 79 11.53 -11.43 -15.37
CA GLN A 79 11.09 -10.38 -16.31
C GLN A 79 10.21 -9.34 -15.59
N LEU A 80 9.25 -9.81 -14.78
CA LEU A 80 8.34 -8.94 -14.01
C LEU A 80 9.12 -8.11 -12.97
N GLY A 81 10.09 -8.71 -12.27
CA GLY A 81 10.95 -8.03 -11.30
C GLY A 81 11.87 -7.00 -11.96
N LYS A 82 12.27 -7.23 -13.21
CA LYS A 82 13.08 -6.25 -13.95
C LYS A 82 12.31 -4.96 -14.28
N TYR A 83 11.02 -5.05 -14.62
CA TYR A 83 10.29 -3.92 -15.21
C TYR A 83 9.05 -3.46 -14.44
N ILE A 84 8.42 -4.33 -13.66
CA ILE A 84 7.11 -4.06 -13.03
C ILE A 84 7.19 -4.09 -11.51
N TYR A 85 7.75 -5.17 -10.93
CA TYR A 85 7.76 -5.35 -9.47
C TYR A 85 9.13 -5.05 -8.86
N SER A 86 9.13 -4.44 -7.69
CA SER A 86 10.26 -4.37 -6.76
C SER A 86 9.92 -5.27 -5.57
N ILE A 87 10.55 -6.43 -5.50
CA ILE A 87 10.25 -7.41 -4.45
C ILE A 87 11.23 -7.20 -3.30
N ASP A 88 10.70 -6.93 -2.11
CA ASP A 88 11.50 -6.81 -0.90
C ASP A 88 12.22 -8.11 -0.57
N GLU A 89 13.44 -8.03 -0.06
CA GLU A 89 14.26 -9.21 0.27
C GLU A 89 13.62 -10.13 1.31
N THR A 90 12.72 -9.58 2.15
CA THR A 90 11.96 -10.32 3.17
C THR A 90 10.68 -10.96 2.63
N ALA A 91 10.26 -10.62 1.40
CA ALA A 91 9.07 -11.15 0.76
C ALA A 91 9.40 -12.29 -0.19
N TYR A 92 8.59 -13.33 -0.21
CA TYR A 92 8.73 -14.44 -1.16
C TYR A 92 7.56 -14.49 -2.13
N MET A 93 7.71 -13.87 -3.29
CA MET A 93 6.73 -13.93 -4.37
C MET A 93 6.92 -15.19 -5.20
N MET A 94 5.85 -15.93 -5.49
CA MET A 94 5.85 -17.10 -6.35
C MET A 94 5.33 -16.76 -7.74
N GLU A 95 5.77 -17.50 -8.76
CA GLU A 95 5.24 -17.37 -10.12
C GLU A 95 3.71 -17.60 -10.19
N SER A 96 3.18 -18.46 -9.30
CA SER A 96 1.74 -18.72 -9.19
C SER A 96 0.92 -17.54 -8.64
N ASP A 97 1.57 -16.56 -7.99
CA ASP A 97 0.89 -15.38 -7.47
C ASP A 97 0.45 -14.44 -8.59
N VAL A 98 1.13 -14.48 -9.74
CA VAL A 98 0.90 -13.56 -10.86
C VAL A 98 0.53 -14.32 -12.13
N ASN A 99 -0.56 -13.88 -12.75
CA ASN A 99 -0.91 -14.23 -14.13
C ASN A 99 -1.26 -12.93 -14.88
N VAL A 100 -0.28 -12.37 -15.57
CA VAL A 100 -0.42 -11.06 -16.24
C VAL A 100 -1.63 -11.03 -17.17
N ARG A 101 -1.85 -12.06 -17.99
CA ARG A 101 -2.98 -12.10 -18.94
C ARG A 101 -4.31 -12.06 -18.20
N GLU A 102 -4.49 -12.93 -17.21
CA GLU A 102 -5.69 -12.95 -16.36
C GLU A 102 -5.90 -11.61 -15.65
N PHE A 103 -4.82 -11.01 -15.15
CA PHE A 103 -4.89 -9.74 -14.44
C PHE A 103 -5.32 -8.58 -15.36
N LEU A 104 -4.89 -8.58 -16.60
CA LEU A 104 -5.28 -7.55 -17.59
C LEU A 104 -6.70 -7.75 -18.15
N GLU A 105 -7.28 -8.94 -18.00
CA GLU A 105 -8.67 -9.25 -18.39
C GLU A 105 -9.68 -8.91 -17.29
N LYS A 106 -9.24 -8.61 -16.04
CA LYS A 106 -10.14 -8.24 -14.96
C LYS A 106 -10.80 -6.89 -15.23
N ASP A 107 -12.12 -6.84 -15.05
CA ASP A 107 -12.91 -5.62 -15.16
C ASP A 107 -12.99 -4.92 -13.79
N PHE A 108 -12.43 -3.72 -13.72
CA PHE A 108 -12.44 -2.88 -12.52
C PHE A 108 -13.40 -1.68 -12.65
N ARG A 109 -14.16 -1.58 -13.72
CA ARG A 109 -15.09 -0.47 -13.93
C ARG A 109 -16.12 -0.39 -12.81
N LEU A 110 -16.43 0.84 -12.42
CA LEU A 110 -17.42 1.15 -11.39
C LEU A 110 -18.79 1.44 -12.03
N ASP A 111 -19.85 0.97 -11.39
CA ASP A 111 -21.20 1.42 -11.69
C ASP A 111 -21.45 2.77 -11.00
N LEU A 112 -21.45 3.85 -11.77
CA LEU A 112 -21.66 5.22 -11.32
C LEU A 112 -23.12 5.70 -11.52
N THR A 113 -24.06 4.79 -11.77
CA THR A 113 -25.49 5.14 -11.92
C THR A 113 -26.11 5.63 -10.60
N GLU A 114 -25.55 5.25 -9.46
CA GLU A 114 -25.97 5.69 -8.14
C GLU A 114 -24.96 6.67 -7.54
N THR A 115 -25.44 7.68 -6.81
CA THR A 115 -24.62 8.68 -6.11
C THR A 115 -24.05 8.20 -4.77
N LYS A 116 -24.01 6.89 -4.56
CA LYS A 116 -23.44 6.27 -3.35
C LYS A 116 -21.91 6.23 -3.43
N PRO A 117 -21.21 6.35 -2.28
CA PRO A 117 -19.76 6.27 -2.25
C PRO A 117 -19.23 4.98 -2.91
N LYS A 118 -18.22 5.13 -3.77
CA LYS A 118 -17.57 4.04 -4.49
C LYS A 118 -16.14 3.81 -4.05
N ILE A 119 -15.46 4.85 -3.58
CA ILE A 119 -14.07 4.83 -3.14
C ILE A 119 -14.01 5.22 -1.67
N LEU A 120 -13.21 4.51 -0.89
CA LEU A 120 -12.76 4.90 0.44
C LEU A 120 -11.28 5.28 0.36
N ILE A 121 -10.94 6.50 0.76
CA ILE A 121 -9.57 6.94 1.02
C ILE A 121 -9.42 7.01 2.54
N PHE A 122 -8.33 6.47 3.07
CA PHE A 122 -7.98 6.52 4.49
C PHE A 122 -6.45 6.48 4.65
N HIS A 123 -5.96 6.63 5.87
CA HIS A 123 -4.54 6.72 6.20
C HIS A 123 -4.27 5.92 7.46
N THR A 124 -3.64 4.75 7.33
CA THR A 124 -3.20 3.99 8.51
C THR A 124 -2.17 4.80 9.30
N HIS A 125 -1.35 5.61 8.61
CA HIS A 125 -0.39 6.56 9.19
C HIS A 125 -0.78 8.01 8.83
N SER A 126 -1.73 8.56 9.58
CA SER A 126 -2.29 9.90 9.36
C SER A 126 -1.31 11.04 9.66
N GLN A 127 -0.27 10.76 10.45
CA GLN A 127 0.74 11.76 10.89
C GLN A 127 1.95 11.81 9.96
N GLU A 128 1.88 11.22 8.77
CA GLU A 128 2.94 11.33 7.77
C GLU A 128 2.99 12.75 7.21
N ASP A 129 4.11 13.41 7.45
CA ASP A 129 4.43 14.77 7.04
C ASP A 129 5.47 14.81 5.90
N PHE A 130 5.70 15.98 5.34
CA PHE A 130 6.64 16.27 4.28
C PHE A 130 7.68 17.26 4.77
N ILE A 131 8.74 17.52 3.98
CA ILE A 131 9.87 18.34 4.42
C ILE A 131 9.49 19.78 4.80
N ASP A 132 8.43 20.32 4.21
CA ASP A 132 7.93 21.68 4.44
C ASP A 132 6.60 21.72 5.22
N SER A 133 6.15 20.60 5.78
CA SER A 133 4.93 20.55 6.60
C SER A 133 5.05 21.44 7.82
N ARG A 134 4.02 22.24 8.07
CA ARG A 134 3.93 23.06 9.28
C ARG A 134 3.48 22.21 10.46
N PRO A 135 4.17 22.26 11.59
CA PRO A 135 3.81 21.44 12.76
C PRO A 135 2.34 21.64 13.19
N GLY A 136 1.59 20.54 13.29
CA GLY A 136 0.20 20.53 13.72
C GLY A 136 -0.83 20.86 12.61
N GLU A 137 -0.39 21.21 11.41
CA GLU A 137 -1.27 21.50 10.28
C GLU A 137 -1.60 20.23 9.49
N THR A 138 -2.74 19.60 9.77
CA THR A 138 -3.20 18.38 9.06
C THR A 138 -3.28 18.56 7.53
N ALA A 139 -3.52 19.79 7.06
CA ALA A 139 -3.56 20.09 5.62
C ALA A 139 -2.20 19.95 4.93
N ASP A 140 -1.10 19.89 5.70
CA ASP A 140 0.25 19.71 5.23
C ASP A 140 0.76 18.28 5.41
N THR A 141 -0.08 17.36 5.86
CA THR A 141 0.22 15.92 5.99
C THR A 141 -0.39 15.13 4.83
N ILE A 142 -0.17 13.83 4.84
CA ILE A 142 -0.78 12.90 3.87
C ILE A 142 -2.32 12.99 3.87
N VAL A 143 -2.95 13.36 5.00
CA VAL A 143 -4.40 13.59 5.09
C VAL A 143 -4.83 14.76 4.20
N GLY A 144 -4.06 15.86 4.17
CA GLY A 144 -4.31 16.98 3.26
C GLY A 144 -4.13 16.63 1.80
N VAL A 145 -3.19 15.74 1.48
CA VAL A 145 -2.99 15.18 0.13
C VAL A 145 -4.18 14.29 -0.25
N GLY A 146 -4.67 13.45 0.66
CA GLY A 146 -5.87 12.63 0.48
C GLY A 146 -7.15 13.46 0.28
N ASN A 147 -7.29 14.59 0.99
CA ASN A 147 -8.38 15.54 0.74
C ASN A 147 -8.35 16.04 -0.70
N HIS A 148 -7.17 16.41 -1.21
CA HIS A 148 -7.03 16.91 -2.57
C HIS A 148 -7.40 15.85 -3.62
N LEU A 149 -6.97 14.59 -3.43
CA LEU A 149 -7.39 13.48 -4.30
C LEU A 149 -8.92 13.29 -4.28
N ALA A 150 -9.53 13.31 -3.08
CA ALA A 150 -10.97 13.15 -2.94
C ALA A 150 -11.74 14.28 -3.65
N GLU A 151 -11.27 15.53 -3.53
CA GLU A 151 -11.85 16.68 -4.21
C GLU A 151 -11.82 16.54 -5.73
N ILE A 152 -10.68 16.12 -6.32
CA ILE A 152 -10.53 15.89 -7.75
C ILE A 152 -11.49 14.77 -8.21
N LEU A 153 -11.50 13.63 -7.53
CA LEU A 153 -12.37 12.51 -7.90
C LEU A 153 -13.85 12.87 -7.88
N VAL A 154 -14.27 13.65 -6.89
CA VAL A 154 -15.68 14.08 -6.75
C VAL A 154 -16.03 15.18 -7.72
N ASN A 155 -15.23 16.27 -7.79
CA ASN A 155 -15.61 17.49 -8.50
C ASN A 155 -15.35 17.38 -10.00
N ASP A 156 -14.22 16.78 -10.40
CA ASP A 156 -13.81 16.75 -11.81
C ASP A 156 -14.33 15.49 -12.52
N TYR A 157 -14.42 14.35 -11.79
CA TYR A 157 -14.81 13.06 -12.37
C TYR A 157 -16.17 12.53 -11.91
N GLY A 158 -16.82 13.15 -10.93
CA GLY A 158 -18.12 12.74 -10.42
C GLY A 158 -18.13 11.38 -9.73
N ILE A 159 -16.98 10.92 -9.22
CA ILE A 159 -16.88 9.65 -8.49
C ILE A 159 -17.10 9.94 -7.00
N PRO A 160 -18.17 9.41 -6.37
CA PRO A 160 -18.42 9.65 -4.95
C PRO A 160 -17.40 8.96 -4.05
N VAL A 161 -16.74 9.72 -3.17
CA VAL A 161 -15.67 9.29 -2.26
C VAL A 161 -16.11 9.45 -0.81
N VAL A 162 -15.73 8.52 0.05
CA VAL A 162 -15.59 8.72 1.50
C VAL A 162 -14.12 8.92 1.77
N HIS A 163 -13.76 10.05 2.36
CA HIS A 163 -12.41 10.26 2.90
C HIS A 163 -12.47 10.18 4.42
N ASP A 164 -11.79 9.18 4.99
CA ASP A 164 -11.67 8.99 6.42
C ASP A 164 -10.37 9.65 6.91
N VAL A 165 -10.51 10.57 7.84
CA VAL A 165 -9.42 11.35 8.44
C VAL A 165 -9.10 10.87 9.87
N GLY A 166 -9.41 9.62 10.18
CA GLY A 166 -9.11 8.98 11.46
C GLY A 166 -7.61 9.01 11.77
N GLN A 167 -7.28 9.18 13.04
CA GLN A 167 -5.89 9.21 13.52
C GLN A 167 -5.54 7.87 14.17
N TYR A 168 -5.05 6.93 13.39
CA TYR A 168 -4.78 5.56 13.85
C TYR A 168 -3.39 5.36 14.43
N ASP A 169 -2.47 6.25 14.09
CA ASP A 169 -1.08 6.31 14.54
C ASP A 169 -0.81 7.45 15.55
N TYR A 170 -1.86 8.04 16.16
CA TYR A 170 -1.71 9.12 17.13
C TYR A 170 -2.40 8.76 18.44
N ARG A 171 -1.65 8.68 19.56
CA ARG A 171 -2.13 8.29 20.88
C ARG A 171 -1.46 9.14 21.94
N ASP A 172 -2.24 9.60 22.92
CA ASP A 172 -1.74 10.36 24.07
C ASP A 172 -0.83 11.55 23.71
N GLY A 173 -1.12 12.22 22.59
CA GLY A 173 -0.34 13.37 22.13
C GLY A 173 0.94 13.04 21.40
N GLN A 174 1.16 11.77 21.03
CA GLN A 174 2.36 11.30 20.35
C GLN A 174 2.03 10.46 19.12
N VAL A 175 2.92 10.48 18.14
CA VAL A 175 2.89 9.57 17.00
C VAL A 175 3.36 8.19 17.46
N VAL A 176 2.50 7.19 17.32
CA VAL A 176 2.78 5.79 17.68
C VAL A 176 2.37 4.91 16.51
N ARG A 177 3.32 4.59 15.66
CA ARG A 177 3.07 3.77 14.46
C ARG A 177 2.78 2.31 14.81
N SER A 178 3.45 1.79 15.85
CA SER A 178 3.24 0.42 16.33
C SER A 178 1.77 0.16 16.68
N GLY A 179 1.18 -0.86 16.05
CA GLY A 179 -0.22 -1.24 16.23
C GLY A 179 -1.22 -0.33 15.52
N SER A 180 -0.81 0.51 14.55
CA SER A 180 -1.72 1.39 13.79
C SER A 180 -2.72 0.60 12.99
N TYR A 181 -2.30 -0.50 12.35
CA TYR A 181 -3.19 -1.39 11.58
C TYR A 181 -4.27 -2.02 12.47
N GLN A 182 -3.96 -2.43 13.72
CA GLN A 182 -4.94 -2.99 14.66
C GLN A 182 -5.96 -1.95 15.13
N VAL A 183 -5.56 -0.67 15.20
CA VAL A 183 -6.46 0.45 15.56
C VAL A 183 -7.30 0.85 14.36
N MET A 184 -6.73 0.89 13.15
CA MET A 184 -7.39 1.24 11.90
C MET A 184 -8.43 0.21 11.49
N GLU A 185 -8.11 -1.08 11.53
CA GLU A 185 -8.95 -2.15 10.97
C GLU A 185 -10.41 -2.13 11.48
N PRO A 186 -10.71 -2.07 12.79
CA PRO A 186 -12.10 -2.01 13.26
C PRO A 186 -12.83 -0.72 12.85
N ALA A 187 -12.12 0.39 12.67
CA ALA A 187 -12.72 1.64 12.23
C ALA A 187 -13.09 1.59 10.75
N VAL A 188 -12.19 1.13 9.91
CA VAL A 188 -12.42 0.96 8.46
C VAL A 188 -13.54 -0.07 8.21
N LYS A 189 -13.58 -1.18 8.94
CA LYS A 189 -14.71 -2.15 8.87
C LYS A 189 -16.06 -1.50 9.14
N LYS A 190 -16.18 -0.61 10.13
CA LYS A 190 -17.43 0.13 10.40
C LYS A 190 -17.80 1.08 9.26
N ILE A 191 -16.83 1.69 8.59
CA ILE A 191 -17.08 2.52 7.40
C ILE A 191 -17.61 1.67 6.26
N LEU A 192 -17.01 0.50 6.01
CA LEU A 192 -17.47 -0.43 4.98
C LEU A 192 -18.88 -0.99 5.27
N GLU A 193 -19.21 -1.26 6.54
CA GLU A 193 -20.56 -1.63 6.97
C GLU A 193 -21.58 -0.51 6.72
N LYS A 194 -21.18 0.74 7.00
CA LYS A 194 -22.02 1.92 6.78
C LYS A 194 -22.22 2.23 5.30
N TYR A 195 -21.20 2.00 4.48
CA TYR A 195 -21.21 2.30 3.05
C TYR A 195 -20.87 1.04 2.23
N PRO A 196 -21.80 0.06 2.13
CA PRO A 196 -21.56 -1.21 1.43
C PRO A 196 -21.36 -1.06 -0.08
N SER A 197 -21.66 0.13 -0.63
CA SER A 197 -21.41 0.50 -2.03
C SER A 197 -19.96 0.81 -2.37
N ILE A 198 -19.09 0.95 -1.37
CA ILE A 198 -17.65 1.13 -1.58
C ILE A 198 -17.09 -0.11 -2.26
N GLU A 199 -16.44 0.08 -3.40
CA GLU A 199 -15.83 -0.98 -4.20
C GLU A 199 -14.29 -0.93 -4.19
N ILE A 200 -13.72 0.26 -3.98
CA ILE A 200 -12.28 0.52 -3.99
C ILE A 200 -11.85 1.05 -2.62
N MET A 201 -10.70 0.57 -2.14
CA MET A 201 -10.06 1.10 -0.94
C MET A 201 -8.65 1.59 -1.26
N ILE A 202 -8.32 2.79 -0.79
CA ILE A 202 -7.02 3.42 -0.94
C ILE A 202 -6.48 3.78 0.44
N ASP A 203 -5.49 3.05 0.91
CA ASP A 203 -4.66 3.43 2.06
C ASP A 203 -3.54 4.33 1.54
N LEU A 204 -3.68 5.64 1.73
CA LEU A 204 -2.79 6.62 1.14
C LEU A 204 -1.71 7.02 2.12
N HIS A 205 -0.46 6.84 1.73
CA HIS A 205 0.77 7.03 2.51
C HIS A 205 1.78 7.89 1.75
N ARG A 206 2.86 8.26 2.44
CA ARG A 206 4.10 8.68 1.83
C ARG A 206 5.24 7.75 2.27
N ASP A 207 6.19 7.50 1.38
CA ASP A 207 7.34 6.62 1.64
C ASP A 207 8.33 7.27 2.63
N GLY A 208 9.15 6.46 3.27
CA GLY A 208 10.29 6.90 4.07
C GLY A 208 11.59 6.64 3.33
N VAL A 209 12.38 7.70 3.07
CA VAL A 209 13.65 7.58 2.37
C VAL A 209 14.74 8.37 3.08
N PRO A 210 16.04 8.04 2.84
CA PRO A 210 17.15 8.86 3.33
C PRO A 210 17.07 10.30 2.81
N ASP A 211 17.58 11.27 3.60
CA ASP A 211 17.50 12.72 3.32
C ASP A 211 18.09 13.15 1.97
N ASN A 212 18.99 12.35 1.40
CA ASN A 212 19.60 12.60 0.09
C ASN A 212 18.81 12.03 -1.10
N VAL A 213 17.66 11.41 -0.86
CA VAL A 213 16.76 10.87 -1.90
C VAL A 213 15.57 11.79 -2.03
N HIS A 214 15.29 12.27 -3.24
CA HIS A 214 14.12 13.09 -3.56
C HIS A 214 13.32 12.45 -4.69
N LEU A 215 12.10 11.99 -4.37
CA LEU A 215 11.25 11.22 -5.29
C LEU A 215 10.36 12.18 -6.12
N VAL A 216 10.96 12.89 -7.07
CA VAL A 216 10.29 13.91 -7.88
C VAL A 216 10.42 13.61 -9.38
N THR A 217 9.43 14.04 -10.14
CA THR A 217 9.40 14.11 -11.60
C THR A 217 8.75 15.43 -12.01
N GLU A 218 8.71 15.73 -13.31
CA GLU A 218 8.00 16.89 -13.84
C GLU A 218 6.80 16.42 -14.69
N ILE A 219 5.63 16.95 -14.41
CA ILE A 219 4.41 16.70 -15.18
C ILE A 219 3.79 18.04 -15.53
N GLU A 220 3.64 18.32 -16.82
CA GLU A 220 3.10 19.58 -17.33
C GLU A 220 3.82 20.82 -16.76
N GLY A 221 5.14 20.75 -16.60
CA GLY A 221 5.97 21.83 -16.06
C GLY A 221 5.87 22.01 -14.55
N ARG A 222 5.24 21.09 -13.82
CA ARG A 222 5.10 21.14 -12.35
C ARG A 222 5.93 20.04 -11.68
N PRO A 223 6.76 20.38 -10.68
CA PRO A 223 7.38 19.37 -9.82
C PRO A 223 6.30 18.50 -9.18
N THR A 224 6.42 17.19 -9.35
CA THR A 224 5.39 16.23 -8.98
C THR A 224 6.05 15.05 -8.26
N ALA A 225 5.55 14.71 -7.08
CA ALA A 225 6.05 13.57 -6.34
C ALA A 225 5.79 12.26 -7.12
N LYS A 226 6.78 11.36 -7.16
CA LYS A 226 6.57 10.02 -7.74
C LYS A 226 5.65 9.21 -6.86
N ILE A 227 4.83 8.37 -7.48
CA ILE A 227 3.95 7.46 -6.75
C ILE A 227 4.46 6.01 -6.80
N MET A 228 4.01 5.19 -5.87
CA MET A 228 4.29 3.75 -5.86
C MET A 228 3.06 2.99 -5.40
N PHE A 229 2.61 2.02 -6.20
CA PHE A 229 1.62 1.04 -5.78
C PHE A 229 2.29 -0.05 -4.96
N PHE A 230 1.62 -0.51 -3.94
CA PHE A 230 2.17 -1.41 -2.94
C PHE A 230 1.25 -2.62 -2.72
N ASN A 231 1.82 -3.82 -2.59
CA ASN A 231 1.07 -5.04 -2.28
C ASN A 231 1.78 -5.87 -1.21
N GLY A 232 0.97 -6.43 -0.32
CA GLY A 232 1.39 -7.38 0.70
C GLY A 232 0.97 -8.80 0.35
N ILE A 233 1.93 -9.74 0.32
CA ILE A 233 1.71 -11.10 -0.20
C ILE A 233 1.55 -12.18 0.87
N THR A 234 1.58 -11.82 2.15
CA THR A 234 1.42 -12.74 3.29
C THR A 234 2.36 -13.94 3.29
N ARG A 235 3.59 -13.71 2.84
CA ARG A 235 4.61 -14.75 2.76
C ARG A 235 6.01 -14.16 2.93
N LEU A 236 6.72 -14.67 3.96
CA LEU A 236 8.11 -14.32 4.23
C LEU A 236 9.06 -15.12 3.33
N ASN A 237 10.21 -14.52 3.10
CA ASN A 237 11.37 -15.17 2.50
C ASN A 237 12.33 -15.58 3.62
N ASP A 238 12.29 -16.84 4.02
CA ASP A 238 13.28 -17.38 4.96
C ASP A 238 14.45 -18.04 4.18
N ASN A 239 15.46 -17.22 3.87
CA ASN A 239 16.68 -17.67 3.16
C ASN A 239 16.38 -18.41 1.84
N GLY A 240 15.44 -17.91 1.06
CA GLY A 240 15.02 -18.51 -0.22
C GLY A 240 13.93 -19.59 -0.08
N VAL A 241 13.38 -19.78 1.12
CA VAL A 241 12.27 -20.70 1.38
C VAL A 241 11.00 -19.89 1.70
N PRO A 242 9.87 -20.14 1.02
CA PRO A 242 8.61 -19.47 1.35
C PRO A 242 8.09 -19.90 2.73
N LEU A 243 7.76 -18.93 3.56
CA LEU A 243 7.11 -19.13 4.84
C LEU A 243 5.76 -18.42 4.85
N ASP A 244 4.67 -19.18 4.69
CA ASP A 244 3.32 -18.64 4.71
C ASP A 244 2.93 -18.13 6.10
N MET A 245 2.11 -17.08 6.15
CA MET A 245 1.56 -16.49 7.37
C MET A 245 0.05 -16.68 7.41
N PRO A 246 -0.45 -17.86 7.83
CA PRO A 246 -1.88 -18.17 7.81
C PRO A 246 -2.72 -17.27 8.74
N GLU A 247 -2.11 -16.68 9.79
CA GLU A 247 -2.74 -15.71 10.68
C GLU A 247 -2.94 -14.34 10.01
N LEU A 248 -2.25 -14.07 8.91
CA LEU A 248 -2.35 -12.85 8.13
C LEU A 248 -2.92 -13.11 6.73
N GLU A 249 -3.90 -14.01 6.61
CA GLU A 249 -4.50 -14.34 5.33
C GLU A 249 -4.98 -13.09 4.58
N ASN A 250 -4.65 -13.02 3.28
CA ASN A 250 -5.15 -12.02 2.34
C ASN A 250 -5.93 -12.71 1.21
N PRO A 251 -7.26 -12.91 1.36
CA PRO A 251 -8.07 -13.61 0.37
C PRO A 251 -8.19 -12.86 -0.96
N TYR A 252 -7.84 -11.59 -0.99
CA TYR A 252 -7.98 -10.70 -2.14
C TYR A 252 -6.66 -10.39 -2.84
N LEU A 253 -5.59 -11.11 -2.49
CA LEU A 253 -4.23 -10.88 -3.03
C LEU A 253 -4.22 -10.75 -4.56
N ARG A 254 -4.86 -11.68 -5.27
CA ARG A 254 -4.86 -11.68 -6.75
C ARG A 254 -5.67 -10.54 -7.36
N ASP A 255 -6.74 -10.09 -6.70
CA ASP A 255 -7.52 -8.92 -7.14
C ASP A 255 -6.72 -7.63 -6.96
N ASN A 256 -6.03 -7.51 -5.82
CA ASN A 256 -5.23 -6.34 -5.51
C ASN A 256 -3.98 -6.24 -6.41
N LEU A 257 -3.29 -7.38 -6.66
CA LEU A 257 -2.17 -7.44 -7.62
C LEU A 257 -2.62 -7.08 -9.04
N ALA A 258 -3.80 -7.55 -9.46
CA ALA A 258 -4.33 -7.24 -10.78
C ALA A 258 -4.67 -5.75 -10.93
N LEU A 259 -5.29 -5.15 -9.90
CA LEU A 259 -5.61 -3.72 -9.90
C LEU A 259 -4.34 -2.86 -9.94
N SER A 260 -3.36 -3.14 -9.08
CA SER A 260 -2.10 -2.39 -9.07
C SER A 260 -1.31 -2.55 -10.37
N LEU A 261 -1.37 -3.73 -11.02
CA LEU A 261 -0.75 -3.93 -12.33
C LEU A 261 -1.40 -3.05 -13.41
N GLN A 262 -2.74 -3.03 -13.50
CA GLN A 262 -3.42 -2.20 -14.49
C GLN A 262 -3.18 -0.70 -14.24
N LEU A 263 -3.20 -0.26 -12.98
CA LEU A 263 -2.90 1.13 -12.63
C LEU A 263 -1.46 1.51 -12.97
N PHE A 264 -0.49 0.64 -12.70
CA PHE A 264 0.92 0.86 -13.03
C PHE A 264 1.14 0.98 -14.55
N LEU A 265 0.56 0.07 -15.34
CA LEU A 265 0.70 0.12 -16.80
C LEU A 265 -0.02 1.34 -17.39
N THR A 266 -1.20 1.70 -16.88
CA THR A 266 -1.90 2.94 -17.24
C THR A 266 -1.07 4.18 -16.88
N SER A 267 -0.41 4.17 -15.71
CA SER A 267 0.52 5.24 -15.36
C SER A 267 1.66 5.37 -16.35
N ASN A 268 2.23 4.26 -16.78
CA ASN A 268 3.31 4.25 -17.77
C ASN A 268 2.87 4.77 -19.15
N GLU A 269 1.62 4.52 -19.55
CA GLU A 269 1.08 5.04 -20.81
C GLU A 269 0.76 6.55 -20.75
N LEU A 270 0.17 7.01 -19.63
CA LEU A 270 -0.25 8.41 -19.49
C LEU A 270 0.87 9.31 -18.98
N TYR A 271 1.67 8.82 -18.03
CA TYR A 271 2.68 9.57 -17.28
C TYR A 271 3.94 8.72 -17.04
N PRO A 272 4.77 8.48 -18.05
CA PRO A 272 5.84 7.46 -18.03
C PRO A 272 6.87 7.57 -16.90
N THR A 273 7.00 8.72 -16.26
CA THR A 273 7.99 8.97 -15.19
C THR A 273 7.37 9.05 -13.79
N LEU A 274 6.05 8.93 -13.68
CA LEU A 274 5.32 9.13 -12.42
C LEU A 274 5.44 7.93 -11.49
N ALA A 275 5.07 6.73 -11.96
CA ALA A 275 5.04 5.55 -11.10
C ALA A 275 6.42 4.90 -10.96
N ARG A 276 6.79 4.61 -9.73
CA ARG A 276 7.84 3.65 -9.40
C ARG A 276 7.30 2.23 -9.59
N LYS A 277 8.18 1.23 -9.69
CA LYS A 277 7.74 -0.19 -9.73
C LYS A 277 6.83 -0.50 -8.56
N ILE A 278 5.87 -1.40 -8.78
CA ILE A 278 4.98 -1.91 -7.74
C ILE A 278 5.83 -2.58 -6.66
N TYR A 279 5.69 -2.15 -5.40
CA TYR A 279 6.47 -2.70 -4.30
C TYR A 279 5.75 -3.88 -3.65
N ILE A 280 6.47 -4.96 -3.44
CA ILE A 280 5.96 -6.20 -2.88
C ILE A 280 6.59 -6.46 -1.51
N ARG A 281 5.77 -6.58 -0.47
CA ARG A 281 6.17 -6.82 0.92
C ARG A 281 5.54 -8.09 1.49
N PRO A 282 6.09 -8.65 2.58
CA PRO A 282 5.64 -9.95 3.09
C PRO A 282 4.31 -9.94 3.83
N TYR A 283 3.90 -8.84 4.46
CA TYR A 283 2.69 -8.78 5.29
C TYR A 283 1.44 -8.41 4.50
N ARG A 284 0.24 -8.42 5.13
CA ARG A 284 -1.03 -8.14 4.44
C ARG A 284 -1.46 -6.67 4.46
N TYR A 285 -0.96 -5.88 5.45
CA TYR A 285 -1.37 -4.48 5.65
C TYR A 285 -2.90 -4.34 5.76
N SER A 286 -3.48 -3.29 5.18
CA SER A 286 -4.93 -3.09 5.07
C SER A 286 -5.59 -3.89 3.92
N LEU A 287 -4.81 -4.56 3.06
CA LEU A 287 -5.22 -5.08 1.75
C LEU A 287 -6.14 -6.32 1.80
N HIS A 288 -6.34 -6.90 2.99
CA HIS A 288 -7.22 -8.05 3.22
C HIS A 288 -8.67 -7.66 3.52
N LEU A 289 -8.94 -6.37 3.69
CA LEU A 289 -10.26 -5.90 4.15
C LEU A 289 -11.32 -5.97 3.05
N LYS A 290 -10.90 -5.82 1.78
CA LYS A 290 -11.80 -5.85 0.63
C LYS A 290 -11.02 -6.19 -0.65
N PRO A 291 -11.64 -6.82 -1.67
CA PRO A 291 -11.07 -6.86 -3.01
C PRO A 291 -10.92 -5.44 -3.57
N ARG A 292 -10.01 -5.24 -4.50
CA ARG A 292 -9.71 -3.94 -5.10
C ARG A 292 -9.19 -2.92 -4.09
N SER A 293 -8.38 -3.39 -3.13
CA SER A 293 -7.65 -2.55 -2.17
C SER A 293 -6.26 -2.27 -2.69
N MET A 294 -5.78 -1.07 -2.43
CA MET A 294 -4.41 -0.66 -2.73
C MET A 294 -3.84 0.17 -1.58
N LEU A 295 -2.54 0.08 -1.38
CA LEU A 295 -1.76 1.05 -0.64
C LEU A 295 -0.96 1.84 -1.67
N VAL A 296 -0.94 3.16 -1.54
CA VAL A 296 -0.27 4.06 -2.47
C VAL A 296 0.65 4.98 -1.70
N GLU A 297 1.93 4.93 -2.02
CA GLU A 297 2.93 5.87 -1.52
C GLU A 297 3.02 7.07 -2.46
N VAL A 298 2.93 8.28 -1.91
CA VAL A 298 3.00 9.55 -2.66
C VAL A 298 4.23 10.31 -2.23
N GLY A 299 5.29 10.23 -3.04
CA GLY A 299 6.58 10.78 -2.69
C GLY A 299 7.15 10.15 -1.43
N ALA A 300 7.85 10.96 -0.64
CA ALA A 300 8.49 10.57 0.61
C ALA A 300 8.59 11.76 1.58
N ASN A 301 9.13 11.51 2.79
CA ASN A 301 9.45 12.55 3.80
C ASN A 301 10.29 13.72 3.26
N THR A 302 11.00 13.54 2.15
CA THR A 302 11.85 14.54 1.51
C THR A 302 11.14 15.35 0.42
N ASN A 303 9.92 15.00 0.06
CA ASN A 303 9.10 15.77 -0.87
C ASN A 303 8.41 16.95 -0.16
N THR A 304 8.00 17.95 -0.93
CA THR A 304 7.15 19.03 -0.44
C THR A 304 5.67 18.65 -0.50
N VAL A 305 4.85 19.32 0.31
CA VAL A 305 3.37 19.18 0.29
C VAL A 305 2.82 19.50 -1.11
N GLU A 306 3.40 20.49 -1.79
CA GLU A 306 2.98 20.88 -3.14
C GLU A 306 3.27 19.77 -4.16
N GLU A 307 4.47 19.18 -4.15
CA GLU A 307 4.81 18.06 -5.02
C GLU A 307 3.88 16.87 -4.81
N ALA A 308 3.53 16.56 -3.55
CA ALA A 308 2.61 15.48 -3.21
C ALA A 308 1.19 15.79 -3.72
N LYS A 309 0.69 17.01 -3.55
CA LYS A 309 -0.61 17.44 -4.10
C LYS A 309 -0.63 17.45 -5.63
N ASN A 310 0.46 17.87 -6.29
CA ASN A 310 0.59 17.82 -7.74
C ASN A 310 0.47 16.38 -8.28
N ALA A 311 0.90 15.37 -7.52
CA ALA A 311 0.76 13.96 -7.90
C ALA A 311 -0.69 13.46 -7.87
N MET A 312 -1.61 14.15 -7.19
CA MET A 312 -3.02 13.71 -7.08
C MET A 312 -3.79 13.88 -8.39
N ILE A 313 -3.41 14.85 -9.22
CA ILE A 313 -4.04 15.05 -10.54
C ILE A 313 -3.78 13.84 -11.45
N PRO A 314 -2.52 13.48 -11.76
CA PRO A 314 -2.25 12.31 -12.58
C PRO A 314 -2.68 11.00 -11.90
N LEU A 315 -2.64 10.88 -10.58
CA LEU A 315 -3.17 9.69 -9.89
C LEU A 315 -4.68 9.55 -10.10
N ALA A 316 -5.45 10.66 -10.04
CA ALA A 316 -6.88 10.64 -10.32
C ALA A 316 -7.16 10.22 -11.77
N ASP A 317 -6.40 10.74 -12.76
CA ASP A 317 -6.53 10.34 -14.17
C ASP A 317 -6.30 8.84 -14.37
N ILE A 318 -5.26 8.28 -13.73
CA ILE A 318 -4.93 6.86 -13.80
C ILE A 318 -6.08 6.04 -13.19
N LEU A 319 -6.56 6.42 -12.00
CA LEU A 319 -7.67 5.75 -11.33
C LEU A 319 -8.93 5.79 -12.22
N VAL A 320 -9.27 6.96 -12.75
CA VAL A 320 -10.46 7.13 -13.59
C VAL A 320 -10.36 6.31 -14.88
N THR A 321 -9.19 6.26 -15.51
CA THR A 321 -8.97 5.47 -16.73
C THR A 321 -9.24 3.99 -16.51
N VAL A 322 -8.82 3.44 -15.35
CA VAL A 322 -9.04 2.02 -15.02
C VAL A 322 -10.44 1.76 -14.47
N LEU A 323 -11.01 2.69 -13.70
CA LEU A 323 -12.22 2.47 -12.91
C LEU A 323 -13.51 2.99 -13.57
N LYS A 324 -13.43 3.90 -14.55
CA LYS A 324 -14.60 4.51 -15.16
C LYS A 324 -14.99 3.76 -16.44
N ALA A 325 -16.26 3.32 -16.51
CA ALA A 325 -16.89 3.00 -17.79
C ALA A 325 -17.19 4.32 -18.50
N TYR A 326 -16.61 4.52 -19.68
CA TYR A 326 -16.95 5.63 -20.56
C TYR A 326 -18.24 5.34 -21.30
#